data_ef830fc137411a1a1bab37830b9dd5e0
#
_entry.id   ef830fc137411a1a1bab37830b9dd5e0
#
_cell.length_a   1.000
_cell.length_b   1.000
_cell.length_c   1.000
_cell.angle_alpha   90.00
_cell.angle_beta   90.00
_cell.angle_gamma   90.00
#
_symmetry.space_group_name_H-M   'P 1'
#
loop_
_entity.id
_entity.type
_entity.pdbx_description
1 polymer ?
#
loop_
_entity_poly.entity_id
_entity_poly.type
_entity_poly.pdbx_seq_one_letter_code
_entity_poly.pdbx_strand_id
1 'polypeptide(L)'
;MRIEERADGLHISGYVNVTGKLSRPVITPRGKVIETIEERAFDTAIKKSGNITVTVDHDDGHAYASTNEGTLKLNEDPIGLKAEVLITDKTVIDMAKKGKIRGWSFGMYNVIDEMEERADGLLPIRRVKSFLLDHISLIKDKIPCYAATSVEYRADEAVDIEQRALDIQPELHITSATDYTEYEKRIENL
;
A
#
# COMPACT_ATOMS: atom_id res chain seq x y z
N MET A 1 -3.33 -1.75 16.44
CA MET A 1 -2.30 -2.81 16.30
C MET A 1 -2.03 -3.38 17.68
N ARG A 2 -1.98 -4.70 17.82
CA ARG A 2 -1.62 -5.45 19.03
C ARG A 2 -0.32 -6.18 18.77
N ILE A 3 0.64 -6.07 19.69
CA ILE A 3 1.96 -6.69 19.60
C ILE A 3 2.19 -7.49 20.87
N GLU A 4 2.50 -8.77 20.74
CA GLU A 4 2.72 -9.70 21.86
C GLU A 4 3.95 -10.57 21.60
N GLU A 5 4.90 -10.58 22.51
CA GLU A 5 5.99 -11.54 22.48
C GLU A 5 5.55 -12.83 23.18
N ARG A 6 5.74 -13.96 22.52
CA ARG A 6 5.45 -15.30 23.02
C ARG A 6 6.69 -16.20 22.86
N ALA A 7 6.61 -17.42 23.36
CA ALA A 7 7.73 -18.36 23.30
C ALA A 7 8.16 -18.73 21.87
N ASP A 8 7.24 -18.67 20.91
CA ASP A 8 7.44 -18.99 19.49
C ASP A 8 7.82 -17.77 18.64
N GLY A 9 7.81 -16.56 19.20
CA GLY A 9 8.15 -15.33 18.49
C GLY A 9 7.26 -14.14 18.81
N LEU A 10 7.30 -13.14 17.92
CA LEU A 10 6.52 -11.92 18.02
C LEU A 10 5.22 -12.08 17.23
N HIS A 11 4.09 -12.02 17.93
CA HIS A 11 2.77 -12.00 17.33
C HIS A 11 2.29 -10.57 17.15
N ILE A 12 1.99 -10.20 15.91
CA ILE A 12 1.47 -8.86 15.58
C ILE A 12 0.11 -9.04 14.91
N SER A 13 -0.91 -8.35 15.38
CA SER A 13 -2.24 -8.38 14.77
C SER A 13 -2.89 -7.01 14.71
N GLY A 14 -3.75 -6.80 13.72
CA GLY A 14 -4.51 -5.57 13.57
C GLY A 14 -4.91 -5.29 12.14
N TYR A 15 -5.52 -4.13 11.94
CA TYR A 15 -5.92 -3.68 10.61
C TYR A 15 -4.76 -2.99 9.90
N VAL A 16 -4.40 -3.50 8.73
CA VAL A 16 -3.42 -2.91 7.82
C VAL A 16 -4.02 -1.73 7.06
N ASN A 17 -5.32 -1.81 6.76
CA ASN A 17 -6.10 -0.75 6.13
C ASN A 17 -7.55 -0.82 6.63
N VAL A 18 -8.23 0.33 6.67
CA VAL A 18 -9.67 0.43 6.88
C VAL A 18 -10.29 0.88 5.57
N THR A 19 -11.07 0.01 4.93
CA THR A 19 -11.68 0.26 3.61
C THR A 19 -12.65 1.45 3.66
N GLY A 20 -12.79 2.17 2.56
CA GLY A 20 -13.62 3.36 2.46
C GLY A 20 -13.09 4.59 3.22
N LYS A 21 -12.00 4.49 3.99
CA LYS A 21 -11.39 5.63 4.66
C LYS A 21 -10.38 6.31 3.76
N LEU A 22 -10.35 7.64 3.83
CA LEU A 22 -9.39 8.45 3.11
C LEU A 22 -8.01 8.37 3.79
N SER A 23 -6.97 8.25 2.97
CA SER A 23 -5.58 8.31 3.42
C SER A 23 -5.17 9.74 3.77
N ARG A 24 -4.00 9.89 4.38
CA ARG A 24 -3.20 11.11 4.27
C ARG A 24 -2.80 11.32 2.81
N PRO A 25 -2.35 12.53 2.41
CA PRO A 25 -1.82 12.73 1.08
C PRO A 25 -0.70 11.73 0.75
N VAL A 26 -0.80 11.06 -0.39
CA VAL A 26 0.21 10.14 -0.92
C VAL A 26 0.75 10.66 -2.24
N ILE A 27 2.00 10.35 -2.55
CA ILE A 27 2.64 10.70 -3.81
C ILE A 27 2.53 9.49 -4.74
N THR A 28 1.94 9.71 -5.92
CA THR A 28 1.84 8.72 -6.99
C THR A 28 2.57 9.22 -8.23
N PRO A 29 2.83 8.37 -9.25
CA PRO A 29 3.37 8.84 -10.53
C PRO A 29 2.51 9.91 -11.21
N ARG A 30 1.21 9.96 -10.91
CA ARG A 30 0.25 10.97 -11.42
C ARG A 30 0.15 12.22 -10.54
N GLY A 31 0.98 12.33 -9.50
CA GLY A 31 0.99 13.45 -8.57
C GLY A 31 0.48 13.11 -7.19
N LYS A 32 0.26 14.15 -6.37
CA LYS A 32 -0.19 14.02 -4.99
C LYS A 32 -1.70 13.85 -4.93
N VAL A 33 -2.17 12.82 -4.23
CA VAL A 33 -3.60 12.46 -4.14
C VAL A 33 -3.99 12.12 -2.69
N ILE A 34 -5.28 12.06 -2.42
CA ILE A 34 -5.87 11.36 -1.27
C ILE A 34 -6.38 10.01 -1.80
N GLU A 35 -6.03 8.92 -1.15
CA GLU A 35 -6.39 7.57 -1.61
C GLU A 35 -7.48 6.95 -0.73
N THR A 36 -8.34 6.13 -1.32
CA THR A 36 -9.26 5.24 -0.60
C THR A 36 -9.32 3.89 -1.32
N ILE A 37 -9.42 2.83 -0.54
CA ILE A 37 -9.56 1.46 -1.06
C ILE A 37 -11.03 1.08 -0.97
N GLU A 38 -11.61 0.61 -2.07
CA GLU A 38 -12.99 0.13 -2.09
C GLU A 38 -13.15 -1.17 -1.31
N GLU A 39 -14.36 -1.39 -0.78
CA GLU A 39 -14.72 -2.63 -0.09
C GLU A 39 -14.51 -3.84 -1.02
N ARG A 40 -14.03 -4.95 -0.47
CA ARG A 40 -13.72 -6.22 -1.14
C ARG A 40 -12.54 -6.17 -2.13
N ALA A 41 -11.85 -5.05 -2.24
CA ALA A 41 -10.65 -4.95 -3.07
C ALA A 41 -9.51 -5.80 -2.50
N PHE A 42 -9.35 -5.83 -1.19
CA PHE A 42 -8.36 -6.69 -0.53
C PHE A 42 -8.72 -8.17 -0.60
N ASP A 43 -9.99 -8.56 -0.41
CA ASP A 43 -10.43 -9.96 -0.56
C ASP A 43 -10.10 -10.48 -1.96
N THR A 44 -10.36 -9.67 -2.97
CA THR A 44 -10.00 -9.99 -4.37
C THR A 44 -8.49 -10.05 -4.55
N ALA A 45 -7.74 -9.12 -3.97
CA ALA A 45 -6.29 -9.07 -4.07
C ALA A 45 -5.63 -10.29 -3.41
N ILE A 46 -6.04 -10.66 -2.19
CA ILE A 46 -5.53 -11.84 -1.46
C ILE A 46 -5.73 -13.12 -2.29
N LYS A 47 -6.90 -13.28 -2.93
CA LYS A 47 -7.22 -14.47 -3.76
C LYS A 47 -6.42 -14.53 -5.07
N LYS A 48 -6.05 -13.38 -5.62
CA LYS A 48 -5.35 -13.28 -6.92
C LYS A 48 -3.84 -13.17 -6.77
N SER A 49 -3.35 -12.64 -5.66
CA SER A 49 -1.92 -12.53 -5.40
C SER A 49 -1.34 -13.90 -5.05
N GLY A 50 -0.08 -14.08 -5.39
CA GLY A 50 0.67 -15.27 -5.00
C GLY A 50 1.11 -15.22 -3.54
N ASN A 51 2.43 -15.31 -3.32
CA ASN A 51 2.99 -15.15 -1.99
C ASN A 51 2.96 -13.68 -1.57
N ILE A 52 2.27 -13.36 -0.48
CA ILE A 52 2.28 -12.03 0.12
C ILE A 52 3.23 -12.06 1.31
N THR A 53 4.12 -11.06 1.40
CA THR A 53 5.17 -11.01 2.42
C THR A 53 4.95 -9.90 3.45
N VAL A 54 5.68 -9.98 4.55
CA VAL A 54 5.80 -8.90 5.54
C VAL A 54 7.18 -8.29 5.44
N THR A 55 7.25 -6.98 5.22
CA THR A 55 8.48 -6.21 5.15
C THR A 55 8.56 -5.17 6.27
N VAL A 56 9.65 -4.40 6.34
CA VAL A 56 9.80 -3.22 7.19
C VAL A 56 10.11 -2.03 6.31
N ASP A 57 9.41 -0.90 6.48
CA ASP A 57 9.56 0.34 5.71
C ASP A 57 9.58 0.15 4.17
N HIS A 58 8.87 -0.90 3.67
CA HIS A 58 8.84 -1.31 2.25
C HIS A 58 10.21 -1.72 1.68
N ASP A 59 11.06 -2.32 2.51
CA ASP A 59 12.29 -2.95 2.04
C ASP A 59 11.99 -4.32 1.42
N ASP A 60 11.85 -4.36 0.10
CA ASP A 60 11.53 -5.58 -0.66
C ASP A 60 12.68 -6.60 -0.68
N GLY A 61 13.87 -6.19 -0.26
CA GLY A 61 15.04 -7.08 -0.16
C GLY A 61 14.95 -8.07 0.99
N HIS A 62 14.01 -7.89 1.94
CA HIS A 62 13.91 -8.74 3.11
C HIS A 62 12.46 -9.00 3.56
N ALA A 63 12.04 -10.26 3.50
CA ALA A 63 10.76 -10.73 4.00
C ALA A 63 10.90 -11.36 5.39
N TYR A 64 10.07 -10.93 6.33
CA TYR A 64 10.10 -11.40 7.74
C TYR A 64 9.01 -12.43 8.05
N ALA A 65 7.99 -12.53 7.21
CA ALA A 65 6.92 -13.51 7.25
C ALA A 65 6.23 -13.59 5.90
N SER A 66 5.50 -14.65 5.62
CA SER A 66 4.78 -14.79 4.36
C SER A 66 3.53 -15.68 4.47
N THR A 67 2.64 -15.53 3.47
CA THR A 67 1.45 -16.39 3.36
C THR A 67 1.82 -17.83 3.01
N ASN A 68 2.85 -18.03 2.18
CA ASN A 68 3.30 -19.37 1.79
C ASN A 68 3.90 -20.16 2.96
N GLU A 69 4.55 -19.50 3.90
CA GLU A 69 5.10 -20.12 5.12
C GLU A 69 4.06 -20.30 6.23
N GLY A 70 2.84 -19.73 6.04
CA GLY A 70 1.80 -19.72 7.05
C GLY A 70 2.08 -18.81 8.25
N THR A 71 3.14 -17.99 8.17
CA THR A 71 3.53 -17.02 9.19
C THR A 71 2.79 -15.69 9.05
N LEU A 72 2.12 -15.46 7.91
CA LEU A 72 1.21 -14.36 7.65
C LEU A 72 -0.19 -14.89 7.32
N LYS A 73 -1.20 -14.39 8.03
CA LYS A 73 -2.62 -14.61 7.70
C LYS A 73 -3.28 -13.27 7.42
N LEU A 74 -4.01 -13.20 6.31
CA LEU A 74 -4.72 -12.02 5.86
C LEU A 74 -6.19 -12.35 5.60
N ASN A 75 -7.07 -11.46 5.98
CA ASN A 75 -8.47 -11.48 5.58
C ASN A 75 -9.02 -10.06 5.53
N GLU A 76 -9.96 -9.81 4.63
CA GLU A 76 -10.79 -8.61 4.66
C GLU A 76 -12.10 -8.93 5.38
N ASP A 77 -12.47 -8.07 6.32
CA ASP A 77 -13.77 -8.06 6.98
C ASP A 77 -14.50 -6.71 6.71
N PRO A 78 -15.70 -6.46 7.25
CA PRO A 78 -16.41 -5.19 7.03
C PRO A 78 -15.68 -3.93 7.47
N ILE A 79 -14.59 -4.04 8.24
CA ILE A 79 -13.76 -2.91 8.66
C ILE A 79 -12.64 -2.68 7.65
N GLY A 80 -12.01 -3.74 7.14
CA GLY A 80 -10.91 -3.65 6.19
C GLY A 80 -9.96 -4.84 6.22
N LEU A 81 -8.73 -4.63 5.75
CA LEU A 81 -7.68 -5.64 5.72
C LEU A 81 -7.13 -5.90 7.11
N LYS A 82 -7.39 -7.08 7.65
CA LYS A 82 -6.83 -7.57 8.91
C LYS A 82 -5.65 -8.49 8.66
N ALA A 83 -4.60 -8.35 9.46
CA ALA A 83 -3.42 -9.22 9.45
C ALA A 83 -3.18 -9.86 10.82
N GLU A 84 -2.66 -11.10 10.78
CA GLU A 84 -2.06 -11.81 11.90
C GLU A 84 -0.71 -12.34 11.45
N VAL A 85 0.36 -11.96 12.14
CA VAL A 85 1.74 -12.21 11.74
C VAL A 85 2.51 -12.83 12.90
N LEU A 86 3.30 -13.85 12.58
CA LEU A 86 4.33 -14.40 13.45
C LEU A 86 5.71 -14.05 12.91
N ILE A 87 6.53 -13.35 13.68
CA ILE A 87 7.89 -12.96 13.32
C ILE A 87 8.88 -13.55 14.32
N THR A 88 9.91 -14.22 13.81
CA THR A 88 10.99 -14.81 14.61
C THR A 88 12.31 -14.04 14.50
N ASP A 89 12.38 -13.04 13.58
CA ASP A 89 13.57 -12.23 13.39
C ASP A 89 13.85 -11.34 14.62
N LYS A 90 15.08 -11.45 15.13
CA LYS A 90 15.51 -10.74 16.35
C LYS A 90 15.50 -9.23 16.17
N THR A 91 15.82 -8.74 14.97
CA THR A 91 15.88 -7.29 14.68
C THR A 91 14.50 -6.67 14.80
N VAL A 92 13.47 -7.33 14.26
CA VAL A 92 12.08 -6.87 14.34
C VAL A 92 11.54 -7.00 15.75
N ILE A 93 11.89 -8.09 16.48
CA ILE A 93 11.53 -8.26 17.89
C ILE A 93 12.12 -7.13 18.74
N ASP A 94 13.40 -6.80 18.55
CA ASP A 94 14.05 -5.69 19.27
C ASP A 94 13.45 -4.32 18.91
N MET A 95 13.02 -4.13 17.67
CA MET A 95 12.30 -2.96 17.22
C MET A 95 10.97 -2.79 17.96
N ALA A 96 10.21 -3.89 18.06
CA ALA A 96 8.93 -3.91 18.77
C ALA A 96 9.11 -3.61 20.26
N LYS A 97 10.10 -4.24 20.92
CA LYS A 97 10.45 -3.97 22.32
C LYS A 97 10.81 -2.51 22.60
N LYS A 98 11.44 -1.86 21.65
CA LYS A 98 11.81 -0.44 21.73
C LYS A 98 10.65 0.50 21.33
N GLY A 99 9.46 -0.02 21.05
CA GLY A 99 8.29 0.77 20.63
C GLY A 99 8.47 1.52 19.31
N LYS A 100 9.34 1.00 18.42
CA LYS A 100 9.67 1.68 17.15
C LYS A 100 8.69 1.37 16.03
N ILE A 101 7.79 0.41 16.18
CA ILE A 101 6.77 0.09 15.17
C ILE A 101 5.64 1.10 15.28
N ARG A 102 5.45 1.91 14.25
CA ARG A 102 4.48 3.03 14.21
C ARG A 102 3.12 2.64 13.63
N GLY A 103 3.06 1.59 12.81
CA GLY A 103 1.83 1.18 12.15
C GLY A 103 2.06 0.23 11.01
N TRP A 104 1.04 0.12 10.15
CA TRP A 104 1.04 -0.70 8.97
C TRP A 104 1.01 0.13 7.69
N SER A 105 1.56 -0.44 6.64
CA SER A 105 1.35 -0.05 5.26
C SER A 105 1.23 -1.30 4.38
N PHE A 106 1.04 -1.13 3.07
CA PHE A 106 1.00 -2.22 2.11
C PHE A 106 1.49 -1.76 0.74
N GLY A 107 2.08 -2.68 -0.01
CA GLY A 107 2.47 -2.51 -1.40
C GLY A 107 1.44 -3.11 -2.33
N MET A 108 1.10 -2.39 -3.40
CA MET A 108 0.16 -2.84 -4.42
C MET A 108 0.70 -2.55 -5.82
N TYR A 109 0.33 -3.39 -6.79
CA TYR A 109 0.66 -3.24 -8.21
C TYR A 109 -0.50 -3.66 -9.09
N ASN A 110 -0.43 -3.39 -10.39
CA ASN A 110 -1.53 -3.60 -11.34
C ASN A 110 -2.85 -2.98 -10.86
N VAL A 111 -2.76 -1.72 -10.45
CA VAL A 111 -3.87 -1.00 -9.81
C VAL A 111 -4.87 -0.54 -10.86
N ILE A 112 -6.15 -0.87 -10.62
CA ILE A 112 -7.29 -0.29 -11.33
C ILE A 112 -7.95 0.70 -10.39
N ASP A 113 -7.96 1.96 -10.78
CA ASP A 113 -8.48 3.05 -9.97
C ASP A 113 -9.30 4.05 -10.80
N GLU A 114 -9.96 4.94 -10.10
CA GLU A 114 -10.67 6.08 -10.64
C GLU A 114 -10.23 7.35 -9.90
N MET A 115 -9.96 8.40 -10.68
CA MET A 115 -9.60 9.71 -10.12
C MET A 115 -10.84 10.59 -10.06
N GLU A 116 -11.14 11.12 -8.89
CA GLU A 116 -12.20 12.08 -8.64
C GLU A 116 -11.56 13.45 -8.41
N GLU A 117 -11.69 14.34 -9.38
CA GLU A 117 -11.26 15.72 -9.24
C GLU A 117 -12.13 16.46 -8.22
N ARG A 118 -11.50 17.32 -7.42
CA ARG A 118 -12.20 18.09 -6.40
C ARG A 118 -12.09 19.58 -6.69
N ALA A 119 -13.16 20.30 -6.35
CA ALA A 119 -13.21 21.75 -6.48
C ALA A 119 -12.18 22.45 -5.57
N ASP A 120 -11.90 23.72 -5.87
CA ASP A 120 -11.17 24.65 -5.00
C ASP A 120 -9.72 24.28 -4.68
N GLY A 121 -9.03 23.58 -5.60
CA GLY A 121 -7.62 23.23 -5.46
C GLY A 121 -7.34 22.17 -4.41
N LEU A 122 -8.36 21.45 -3.95
CA LEU A 122 -8.19 20.29 -3.09
C LEU A 122 -7.55 19.15 -3.86
N LEU A 123 -6.76 18.32 -3.16
CA LEU A 123 -6.15 17.14 -3.75
C LEU A 123 -7.23 16.18 -4.29
N PRO A 124 -7.05 15.63 -5.50
CA PRO A 124 -7.98 14.66 -6.06
C PRO A 124 -8.04 13.40 -5.20
N ILE A 125 -9.18 12.69 -5.26
CA ILE A 125 -9.35 11.42 -4.58
C ILE A 125 -9.10 10.30 -5.59
N ARG A 126 -8.18 9.40 -5.26
CA ARG A 126 -7.91 8.16 -5.96
C ARG A 126 -8.74 7.05 -5.33
N ARG A 127 -9.74 6.53 -6.05
CA ARG A 127 -10.56 5.38 -5.63
C ARG A 127 -9.95 4.11 -6.21
N VAL A 128 -9.30 3.32 -5.38
CA VAL A 128 -8.67 2.06 -5.79
C VAL A 128 -9.72 0.96 -5.76
N LYS A 129 -10.01 0.39 -6.94
CA LYS A 129 -11.06 -0.64 -7.16
C LYS A 129 -10.51 -2.06 -7.11
N SER A 130 -9.33 -2.26 -7.67
CA SER A 130 -8.65 -3.56 -7.62
C SER A 130 -7.15 -3.41 -7.80
N PHE A 131 -6.39 -4.39 -7.33
CA PHE A 131 -4.94 -4.44 -7.40
C PHE A 131 -4.44 -5.85 -7.10
N LEU A 132 -3.16 -6.09 -7.26
CA LEU A 132 -2.47 -7.23 -6.67
C LEU A 132 -1.71 -6.75 -5.44
N LEU A 133 -1.82 -7.51 -4.35
CA LEU A 133 -1.15 -7.21 -3.08
C LEU A 133 0.21 -7.90 -3.06
N ASP A 134 1.28 -7.12 -3.02
CA ASP A 134 2.64 -7.62 -3.01
C ASP A 134 3.13 -7.95 -1.60
N HIS A 135 3.03 -6.98 -0.71
CA HIS A 135 3.43 -7.12 0.67
C HIS A 135 2.58 -6.25 1.60
N ILE A 136 2.61 -6.57 2.88
CA ILE A 136 2.30 -5.63 3.95
C ILE A 136 3.60 -5.21 4.64
N SER A 137 3.65 -4.00 5.19
CA SER A 137 4.86 -3.47 5.79
C SER A 137 4.62 -2.94 7.19
N LEU A 138 5.54 -3.27 8.10
CA LEU A 138 5.66 -2.62 9.40
C LEU A 138 6.41 -1.30 9.22
N ILE A 139 5.80 -0.20 9.62
CA ILE A 139 6.40 1.13 9.47
C ILE A 139 7.15 1.51 10.74
N LYS A 140 8.41 1.85 10.57
CA LYS A 140 9.33 2.27 11.64
C LYS A 140 9.66 3.76 11.53
N ASP A 141 10.23 4.17 10.41
CA ASP A 141 10.80 5.51 10.24
C ASP A 141 9.86 6.47 9.49
N LYS A 142 8.87 5.95 8.77
CA LYS A 142 7.86 6.72 8.02
C LYS A 142 6.55 6.89 8.80
N ILE A 143 5.67 7.78 8.35
CA ILE A 143 4.29 7.87 8.84
C ILE A 143 3.40 6.98 7.97
N PRO A 144 2.59 6.06 8.56
CA PRO A 144 1.61 5.28 7.81
C PRO A 144 0.65 6.17 7.03
N CYS A 145 0.33 5.82 5.78
CA CYS A 145 -0.62 6.56 4.95
C CYS A 145 -2.02 6.63 5.54
N TYR A 146 -2.43 5.59 6.24
CA TYR A 146 -3.77 5.52 6.84
C TYR A 146 -3.68 5.73 8.35
N ALA A 147 -4.32 6.81 8.83
CA ALA A 147 -4.28 7.18 10.25
C ALA A 147 -4.85 6.09 11.17
N ALA A 148 -5.86 5.36 10.72
CA ALA A 148 -6.50 4.29 11.50
C ALA A 148 -5.58 3.08 11.77
N THR A 149 -4.43 2.99 11.09
CA THR A 149 -3.45 1.90 11.24
C THR A 149 -2.23 2.32 12.04
N SER A 150 -2.10 3.61 12.37
CA SER A 150 -0.99 4.14 13.15
C SER A 150 -1.21 3.94 14.64
N VAL A 151 -0.13 3.69 15.36
CA VAL A 151 -0.07 3.96 16.79
C VAL A 151 -0.02 5.47 16.95
N GLU A 152 -0.88 6.08 17.77
CA GLU A 152 -0.87 7.53 17.97
C GLU A 152 0.49 7.98 18.47
N TYR A 153 1.22 8.71 17.63
CA TYR A 153 2.41 9.45 18.03
C TYR A 153 2.17 10.93 17.73
N ARG A 154 2.13 11.73 18.78
CA ARG A 154 2.12 13.19 18.66
C ARG A 154 3.57 13.66 18.71
N ALA A 155 4.12 14.05 17.58
CA ALA A 155 5.34 14.84 17.51
C ALA A 155 5.24 15.84 16.35
N ASP A 156 5.61 17.09 16.65
CA ASP A 156 5.67 18.22 15.72
C ASP A 156 6.94 18.19 14.84
N GLU A 157 7.38 17.03 14.39
CA GLU A 157 8.52 16.92 13.48
C GLU A 157 8.04 16.71 12.05
N ALA A 158 8.68 17.40 11.10
CA ALA A 158 8.50 17.19 9.68
C ALA A 158 8.92 15.75 9.34
N VAL A 159 7.94 14.87 9.19
CA VAL A 159 8.14 13.45 8.92
C VAL A 159 7.91 13.22 7.44
N ASP A 160 8.80 12.44 6.81
CA ASP A 160 8.68 12.06 5.42
C ASP A 160 7.34 11.36 5.17
N ILE A 161 6.59 11.90 4.19
CA ILE A 161 5.34 11.32 3.73
C ILE A 161 5.69 10.04 2.96
N GLU A 162 4.97 8.96 3.25
CA GLU A 162 5.13 7.70 2.54
C GLU A 162 4.95 7.92 1.02
N GLN A 163 5.91 7.45 0.24
CA GLN A 163 5.87 7.46 -1.21
C GLN A 163 5.41 6.08 -1.69
N ARG A 164 4.31 6.03 -2.42
CA ARG A 164 3.85 4.82 -3.11
C ARG A 164 4.71 4.62 -4.37
N ALA A 165 5.90 4.02 -4.19
CA ALA A 165 6.87 3.84 -5.27
C ALA A 165 6.48 2.75 -6.29
N LEU A 166 5.49 1.91 -6.01
CA LEU A 166 5.17 0.72 -6.80
C LEU A 166 3.82 0.78 -7.51
N ASP A 167 3.44 1.92 -8.07
CA ASP A 167 2.57 1.90 -9.22
C ASP A 167 3.44 1.50 -10.44
N ILE A 168 3.86 0.24 -10.49
CA ILE A 168 4.37 -0.33 -11.73
C ILE A 168 3.17 -0.33 -12.67
N GLN A 169 3.07 0.71 -13.49
CA GLN A 169 2.20 0.64 -14.65
C GLN A 169 2.68 -0.56 -15.46
N PRO A 170 1.77 -1.44 -15.94
CA PRO A 170 2.16 -2.36 -16.96
C PRO A 170 2.82 -1.50 -18.04
N GLU A 171 4.03 -1.85 -18.47
CA GLU A 171 4.61 -1.24 -19.65
C GLU A 171 3.52 -1.27 -20.70
N LEU A 172 2.95 -0.12 -21.00
CA LEU A 172 2.20 0.08 -22.22
C LEU A 172 3.24 -0.16 -23.31
N HIS A 173 3.31 -1.39 -23.79
CA HIS A 173 3.84 -1.63 -25.11
C HIS A 173 2.92 -0.84 -26.05
N ILE A 174 3.26 0.42 -26.26
CA ILE A 174 2.79 1.17 -27.41
C ILE A 174 3.44 0.49 -28.60
N THR A 175 2.81 -0.59 -29.06
CA THR A 175 3.04 -1.12 -30.37
C THR A 175 2.52 -0.07 -31.33
N SER A 176 3.48 0.62 -31.98
CA SER A 176 3.36 1.65 -32.97
C SER A 176 2.82 3.01 -32.46
N ALA A 177 3.68 3.99 -32.42
CA ALA A 177 3.28 5.36 -32.69
C ALA A 177 2.45 5.32 -33.98
N THR A 178 1.17 5.62 -33.89
CA THR A 178 0.34 5.84 -35.06
C THR A 178 0.98 7.00 -35.78
N ASP A 179 1.55 6.70 -36.95
CA ASP A 179 2.19 7.72 -37.82
C ASP A 179 1.08 8.62 -38.36
N TYR A 180 0.95 9.80 -37.76
CA TYR A 180 -0.03 10.80 -38.16
C TYR A 180 0.38 11.58 -39.42
N THR A 181 1.55 11.30 -40.00
CA THR A 181 2.06 12.00 -41.20
C THR A 181 1.15 11.90 -42.41
N GLU A 182 0.35 10.86 -42.55
CA GLU A 182 -0.69 10.75 -43.58
C GLU A 182 -1.90 11.65 -43.31
N TYR A 183 -2.23 11.90 -42.08
CA TYR A 183 -3.33 12.81 -41.70
C TYR A 183 -2.94 14.28 -41.92
N GLU A 184 -1.72 14.64 -41.56
CA GLU A 184 -1.19 16.01 -41.78
C GLU A 184 -1.16 16.37 -43.28
N LYS A 185 -0.72 15.46 -44.15
CA LYS A 185 -0.74 15.65 -45.60
C LYS A 185 -2.13 15.81 -46.21
N ARG A 186 -3.17 15.26 -45.58
CA ARG A 186 -4.56 15.40 -46.02
C ARG A 186 -5.17 16.74 -45.60
N ILE A 187 -4.71 17.34 -44.53
CA ILE A 187 -5.17 18.66 -44.05
C ILE A 187 -4.52 19.79 -44.88
N GLU A 188 -3.27 19.63 -45.33
CA GLU A 188 -2.58 20.63 -46.16
C GLU A 188 -3.11 20.69 -47.59
N ASN A 189 -3.93 19.75 -48.04
CA ASN A 189 -4.50 19.71 -49.40
C ASN A 189 -6.01 19.96 -49.42
N LEU A 190 -6.57 20.58 -48.35
CA LEU A 190 -7.93 21.13 -48.27
C LEU A 190 -7.89 22.67 -48.29
#